data_ce827d72cb582a3d9c1a327cafc71d09
#
_entry.id   ce827d72cb582a3d9c1a327cafc71d09
#
_cell.length_a   1.000
_cell.length_b   1.000
_cell.length_c   1.000
_cell.angle_alpha   90.00
_cell.angle_beta   90.00
_cell.angle_gamma   90.00
#
_symmetry.space_group_name_H-M   'P 1'
#
loop_
_entity.id
_entity.type
_entity.pdbx_description
1 polymer ?
#
loop_
_entity_poly.entity_id
_entity_poly.type
_entity_poly.pdbx_seq_one_letter_code
_entity_poly.pdbx_strand_id
1 'polypeptide(L)'
;MTAISKKVTDRLCYLFLIFLTDCLVGWVYEEIFYWITEGLLRNRGILYGPWLPIYGIGALGIYAMKPVKKHPVLLFFLCAMVAGIVEYIIGYIGIRFFGMRLWDYRELLWNIDGIICFRSVVSFALMGLVFHYWLEPTGSRIVQKLPSGTVRTVCLVLLLIFLVDCILSALFRTPITY
;
A
#
# COMPACT_ATOMS: atom_id res chain seq x y z
N MET A 1 26.89 17.08 -5.65
CA MET A 1 25.46 16.86 -5.96
C MET A 1 24.80 18.21 -6.15
N THR A 2 24.20 18.45 -7.31
CA THR A 2 23.54 19.73 -7.62
C THR A 2 22.28 19.93 -6.75
N ALA A 3 21.83 21.17 -6.54
CA ALA A 3 20.64 21.48 -5.76
C ALA A 3 19.38 20.79 -6.32
N ILE A 4 19.29 20.64 -7.65
CA ILE A 4 18.20 19.93 -8.33
C ILE A 4 18.24 18.44 -7.99
N SER A 5 19.40 17.78 -8.04
CA SER A 5 19.58 16.37 -7.66
C SER A 5 19.19 16.13 -6.21
N LYS A 6 19.53 17.05 -5.30
CA LYS A 6 19.14 16.96 -3.90
C LYS A 6 17.62 17.00 -3.69
N LYS A 7 16.93 17.91 -4.39
CA LYS A 7 15.47 18.05 -4.30
C LYS A 7 14.73 16.82 -4.86
N VAL A 8 15.24 16.24 -5.96
CA VAL A 8 14.67 15.00 -6.53
C VAL A 8 14.83 13.83 -5.58
N THR A 9 16.04 13.64 -5.02
CA THR A 9 16.29 12.56 -4.04
C THR A 9 15.37 12.65 -2.83
N ASP A 10 15.21 13.86 -2.25
CA ASP A 10 14.32 14.05 -1.09
C ASP A 10 12.87 13.72 -1.41
N ARG A 11 12.41 14.06 -2.63
CA ARG A 11 11.07 13.70 -3.10
C ARG A 11 10.89 12.18 -3.27
N LEU A 12 11.86 11.50 -3.85
CA LEU A 12 11.82 10.04 -4.03
C LEU A 12 11.84 9.32 -2.68
N CYS A 13 12.70 9.78 -1.74
CA CYS A 13 12.70 9.25 -0.38
C CYS A 13 11.33 9.42 0.29
N TYR A 14 10.70 10.58 0.14
CA TYR A 14 9.38 10.82 0.73
C TYR A 14 8.31 9.89 0.14
N LEU A 15 8.29 9.71 -1.19
CA LEU A 15 7.35 8.80 -1.85
C LEU A 15 7.59 7.34 -1.42
N PHE A 16 8.85 6.93 -1.29
CA PHE A 16 9.17 5.60 -0.79
C PHE A 16 8.73 5.40 0.67
N LEU A 17 8.89 6.41 1.52
CA LEU A 17 8.41 6.34 2.91
C LEU A 17 6.88 6.25 2.97
N ILE A 18 6.15 6.98 2.13
CA ILE A 18 4.70 6.80 1.97
C ILE A 18 4.40 5.35 1.59
N PHE A 19 5.00 4.86 0.51
CA PHE A 19 4.81 3.50 0.04
C PHE A 19 5.02 2.47 1.17
N LEU A 20 6.16 2.54 1.86
CA LEU A 20 6.51 1.54 2.87
C LEU A 20 5.64 1.63 4.12
N THR A 21 5.29 2.86 4.55
CA THR A 21 4.39 3.07 5.69
C THR A 21 3.02 2.46 5.41
N ASP A 22 2.49 2.68 4.21
CA ASP A 22 1.17 2.15 3.85
C ASP A 22 1.21 0.62 3.59
N CYS A 23 2.34 0.06 3.12
CA CYS A 23 2.54 -1.40 3.13
C CYS A 23 2.42 -1.98 4.54
N LEU A 24 3.00 -1.32 5.55
CA LEU A 24 2.93 -1.73 6.94
C LEU A 24 1.51 -1.53 7.52
N VAL A 25 0.90 -0.37 7.27
CA VAL A 25 -0.48 -0.08 7.72
C VAL A 25 -1.46 -1.09 7.14
N GLY A 26 -1.34 -1.42 5.86
CA GLY A 26 -2.17 -2.44 5.20
C GLY A 26 -1.97 -3.82 5.80
N TRP A 27 -0.72 -4.20 6.10
CA TRP A 27 -0.42 -5.47 6.77
C TRP A 27 -1.07 -5.54 8.17
N VAL A 28 -0.91 -4.50 8.98
CA VAL A 28 -1.55 -4.42 10.32
C VAL A 28 -3.08 -4.50 10.20
N TYR A 29 -3.66 -3.80 9.22
CA TYR A 29 -5.10 -3.84 8.96
C TYR A 29 -5.58 -5.26 8.65
N GLU A 30 -4.90 -5.98 7.76
CA GLU A 30 -5.29 -7.35 7.41
C GLU A 30 -5.08 -8.33 8.56
N GLU A 31 -3.98 -8.24 9.32
CA GLU A 31 -3.76 -9.09 10.49
C GLU A 31 -4.86 -8.92 11.53
N ILE A 32 -5.27 -7.66 11.82
CA ILE A 32 -6.37 -7.38 12.74
C ILE A 32 -7.70 -7.91 12.18
N PHE A 33 -7.95 -7.69 10.89
CA PHE A 33 -9.18 -8.15 10.23
C PHE A 33 -9.32 -9.68 10.32
N TYR A 34 -8.28 -10.43 9.99
CA TYR A 34 -8.31 -11.89 10.05
C TYR A 34 -8.29 -12.44 11.47
N TRP A 35 -7.64 -11.75 12.39
CA TRP A 35 -7.73 -12.12 13.79
C TRP A 35 -9.17 -12.01 14.33
N ILE A 36 -9.89 -10.97 13.94
CA ILE A 36 -11.31 -10.79 14.36
C ILE A 36 -12.24 -11.78 13.64
N THR A 37 -12.03 -12.06 12.38
CA THR A 37 -12.95 -12.86 11.56
C THR A 37 -12.67 -14.36 11.62
N GLU A 38 -11.42 -14.77 11.74
CA GLU A 38 -10.98 -16.17 11.69
C GLU A 38 -10.29 -16.64 12.98
N GLY A 39 -10.01 -15.74 13.94
CA GLY A 39 -9.30 -16.07 15.19
C GLY A 39 -7.81 -16.39 14.98
N LEU A 40 -7.23 -16.08 13.81
CA LEU A 40 -5.88 -16.49 13.45
C LEU A 40 -5.08 -15.26 12.96
N LEU A 41 -3.82 -15.18 13.41
CA LEU A 41 -2.82 -14.28 12.84
C LEU A 41 -2.09 -15.03 11.73
N ARG A 42 -2.13 -14.48 10.51
CA ARG A 42 -1.48 -15.08 9.33
C ARG A 42 -0.81 -14.01 8.50
N ASN A 43 0.50 -14.07 8.36
CA ASN A 43 1.17 -13.22 7.38
C ASN A 43 0.82 -13.68 5.95
N ARG A 44 -0.24 -13.09 5.39
CA ARG A 44 -0.79 -13.43 4.06
C ARG A 44 -0.06 -12.78 2.89
N GLY A 45 0.80 -11.81 3.15
CA GLY A 45 1.57 -11.16 2.11
C GLY A 45 2.48 -12.11 1.33
N ILE A 46 2.91 -11.68 0.15
CA ILE A 46 3.91 -12.39 -0.66
C ILE A 46 5.33 -12.23 -0.08
N LEU A 47 5.53 -11.35 0.89
CA LEU A 47 6.81 -11.05 1.54
C LEU A 47 6.86 -11.65 2.94
N TYR A 48 8.07 -11.96 3.42
CA TYR A 48 8.27 -12.45 4.80
C TYR A 48 7.98 -11.36 5.83
N GLY A 49 8.42 -10.13 5.56
CA GLY A 49 8.22 -9.00 6.43
C GLY A 49 6.78 -8.49 6.45
N PRO A 50 6.47 -7.55 7.35
CA PRO A 50 5.13 -6.98 7.52
C PRO A 50 4.81 -5.94 6.45
N TRP A 51 4.87 -6.35 5.19
CA TRP A 51 4.66 -5.47 4.05
C TRP A 51 3.63 -6.05 3.08
N LEU A 52 2.62 -5.26 2.76
CA LEU A 52 1.69 -5.56 1.66
C LEU A 52 1.86 -4.52 0.54
N PRO A 53 2.65 -4.83 -0.50
CA PRO A 53 2.98 -3.87 -1.57
C PRO A 53 1.78 -3.25 -2.28
N ILE A 54 0.66 -3.97 -2.36
CA ILE A 54 -0.59 -3.47 -2.96
C ILE A 54 -1.08 -2.19 -2.26
N TYR A 55 -0.97 -2.12 -0.92
CA TYR A 55 -1.36 -0.93 -0.15
C TYR A 55 -0.42 0.24 -0.42
N GLY A 56 0.88 -0.01 -0.50
CA GLY A 56 1.87 1.02 -0.86
C GLY A 56 1.65 1.58 -2.27
N ILE A 57 1.38 0.72 -3.25
CA ILE A 57 1.06 1.14 -4.63
C ILE A 57 -0.24 1.95 -4.64
N GLY A 58 -1.28 1.46 -3.94
CA GLY A 58 -2.55 2.17 -3.77
C GLY A 58 -2.36 3.55 -3.15
N ALA A 59 -1.55 3.65 -2.08
CA ALA A 59 -1.26 4.91 -1.40
C ALA A 59 -0.54 5.92 -2.31
N LEU A 60 0.39 5.49 -3.17
CA LEU A 60 1.01 6.39 -4.15
C LEU A 60 0.00 6.92 -5.16
N GLY A 61 -0.92 6.08 -5.65
CA GLY A 61 -2.02 6.50 -6.52
C GLY A 61 -2.97 7.47 -5.81
N ILE A 62 -3.34 7.17 -4.57
CA ILE A 62 -4.18 8.03 -3.72
C ILE A 62 -3.44 9.35 -3.42
N TYR A 63 -2.13 9.33 -3.15
CA TYR A 63 -1.35 10.55 -2.93
C TYR A 63 -1.41 11.52 -4.12
N ALA A 64 -1.48 10.99 -5.34
CA ALA A 64 -1.65 11.81 -6.55
C ALA A 64 -2.98 12.59 -6.57
N MET A 65 -3.99 12.17 -5.78
CA MET A 65 -5.28 12.86 -5.65
C MET A 65 -5.23 14.05 -4.65
N LYS A 66 -4.07 14.38 -4.09
CA LYS A 66 -3.87 15.50 -3.16
C LYS A 66 -4.45 16.85 -3.64
N PRO A 67 -4.42 17.21 -4.93
CA PRO A 67 -5.01 18.47 -5.41
C PRO A 67 -6.50 18.60 -5.13
N VAL A 68 -7.26 17.48 -5.09
CA VAL A 68 -8.71 17.48 -4.85
C VAL A 68 -9.10 17.29 -3.38
N LYS A 69 -8.13 17.32 -2.47
CA LYS A 69 -8.34 17.14 -1.01
C LYS A 69 -9.40 18.04 -0.40
N LYS A 70 -9.65 19.22 -0.98
CA LYS A 70 -10.67 20.17 -0.49
C LYS A 70 -12.11 19.70 -0.76
N HIS A 71 -12.31 18.68 -1.58
CA HIS A 71 -13.61 18.15 -1.97
C HIS A 71 -13.74 16.68 -1.52
N PRO A 72 -14.16 16.43 -0.26
CA PRO A 72 -14.08 15.08 0.34
C PRO A 72 -14.91 14.03 -0.41
N VAL A 73 -16.06 14.41 -0.94
CA VAL A 73 -16.92 13.50 -1.72
C VAL A 73 -16.23 13.10 -3.03
N LEU A 74 -15.71 14.08 -3.78
CA LEU A 74 -14.94 13.78 -5.01
C LEU A 74 -13.71 12.96 -4.70
N LEU A 75 -12.97 13.30 -3.63
CA LEU A 75 -11.82 12.57 -3.18
C LEU A 75 -12.15 11.10 -2.88
N PHE A 76 -13.27 10.84 -2.18
CA PHE A 76 -13.74 9.48 -1.90
C PHE A 76 -13.92 8.67 -3.19
N PHE A 77 -14.63 9.19 -4.19
CA PHE A 77 -14.85 8.49 -5.45
C PHE A 77 -13.56 8.28 -6.25
N LEU A 78 -12.65 9.26 -6.24
CA LEU A 78 -11.35 9.09 -6.89
C LEU A 78 -10.48 8.05 -6.17
N CYS A 79 -10.49 8.01 -4.84
CA CYS A 79 -9.81 6.97 -4.07
C CYS A 79 -10.41 5.58 -4.36
N ALA A 80 -11.75 5.47 -4.43
CA ALA A 80 -12.44 4.25 -4.81
C ALA A 80 -12.01 3.76 -6.20
N MET A 81 -11.95 4.67 -7.17
CA MET A 81 -11.52 4.35 -8.54
C MET A 81 -10.05 3.88 -8.57
N VAL A 82 -9.14 4.61 -7.93
CA VAL A 82 -7.71 4.25 -7.86
C VAL A 82 -7.54 2.90 -7.19
N ALA A 83 -8.20 2.69 -6.05
CA ALA A 83 -8.11 1.42 -5.31
C ALA A 83 -8.65 0.25 -6.14
N GLY A 84 -9.82 0.37 -6.75
CA GLY A 84 -10.39 -0.67 -7.60
C GLY A 84 -9.50 -1.02 -8.79
N ILE A 85 -8.90 -0.01 -9.45
CA ILE A 85 -7.97 -0.23 -10.57
C ILE A 85 -6.73 -0.98 -10.10
N VAL A 86 -6.09 -0.53 -9.02
CA VAL A 86 -4.88 -1.14 -8.47
C VAL A 86 -5.15 -2.58 -8.03
N GLU A 87 -6.23 -2.80 -7.28
CA GLU A 87 -6.64 -4.13 -6.80
C GLU A 87 -6.92 -5.07 -7.96
N TYR A 88 -7.69 -4.61 -8.97
CA TYR A 88 -8.01 -5.42 -10.14
C TYR A 88 -6.75 -5.78 -10.95
N ILE A 89 -5.88 -4.81 -11.25
CA ILE A 89 -4.65 -5.05 -12.02
C ILE A 89 -3.75 -6.06 -11.29
N ILE A 90 -3.50 -5.87 -10.00
CA ILE A 90 -2.60 -6.74 -9.22
C ILE A 90 -3.20 -8.15 -9.10
N GLY A 91 -4.50 -8.28 -8.80
CA GLY A 91 -5.18 -9.55 -8.72
C GLY A 91 -5.21 -10.28 -10.07
N TYR A 92 -5.50 -9.56 -11.16
CA TYR A 92 -5.48 -10.12 -12.51
C TYR A 92 -4.08 -10.61 -12.91
N ILE A 93 -3.04 -9.82 -12.64
CA ILE A 93 -1.64 -10.20 -12.90
C ILE A 93 -1.28 -11.46 -12.08
N GLY A 94 -1.62 -11.48 -10.79
CA GLY A 94 -1.40 -12.64 -9.91
C GLY A 94 -1.99 -13.92 -10.49
N ILE A 95 -3.27 -13.89 -10.90
CA ILE A 95 -3.97 -15.05 -11.45
C ILE A 95 -3.43 -15.40 -12.85
N ARG A 96 -3.29 -14.41 -13.74
CA ARG A 96 -3.02 -14.68 -15.16
C ARG A 96 -1.58 -15.08 -15.46
N PHE A 97 -0.61 -14.49 -14.75
CA PHE A 97 0.81 -14.71 -15.02
C PHE A 97 1.52 -15.59 -14.01
N PHE A 98 1.03 -15.61 -12.75
CA PHE A 98 1.66 -16.39 -11.67
C PHE A 98 0.81 -17.57 -11.20
N GLY A 99 -0.44 -17.71 -11.69
CA GLY A 99 -1.36 -18.75 -11.21
C GLY A 99 -1.75 -18.61 -9.74
N MET A 100 -1.55 -17.43 -9.16
CA MET A 100 -1.75 -17.16 -7.74
C MET A 100 -2.97 -16.28 -7.50
N ARG A 101 -3.96 -16.79 -6.76
CA ARG A 101 -5.06 -16.02 -6.22
C ARG A 101 -4.73 -15.63 -4.77
N LEU A 102 -4.32 -14.38 -4.55
CA LEU A 102 -3.88 -13.89 -3.24
C LEU A 102 -5.05 -13.57 -2.31
N TRP A 103 -6.24 -13.32 -2.85
CA TRP A 103 -7.53 -13.14 -2.15
C TRP A 103 -8.67 -13.59 -3.05
N ASP A 104 -9.83 -13.84 -2.45
CA ASP A 104 -11.01 -14.31 -3.17
C ASP A 104 -12.29 -13.62 -2.68
N TYR A 105 -12.92 -12.88 -3.58
CA TYR A 105 -14.19 -12.19 -3.31
C TYR A 105 -15.38 -12.79 -4.05
N ARG A 106 -15.28 -14.00 -4.60
CA ARG A 106 -16.37 -14.62 -5.37
C ARG A 106 -17.68 -14.74 -4.60
N GLU A 107 -17.60 -14.95 -3.29
CA GLU A 107 -18.77 -15.04 -2.40
C GLU A 107 -19.32 -13.67 -1.94
N LEU A 108 -18.68 -12.55 -2.35
CA LEU A 108 -19.07 -11.21 -1.91
C LEU A 108 -19.92 -10.50 -2.94
N LEU A 109 -20.83 -9.64 -2.43
CA LEU A 109 -21.74 -8.85 -3.27
C LEU A 109 -20.98 -7.91 -4.23
N TRP A 110 -21.49 -7.86 -5.48
CA TRP A 110 -20.97 -7.00 -6.55
C TRP A 110 -19.47 -7.18 -6.76
N ASN A 111 -19.03 -8.43 -6.78
CA ASN A 111 -17.67 -8.74 -7.17
C ASN A 111 -17.51 -8.76 -8.69
N ILE A 112 -16.30 -8.44 -9.15
CA ILE A 112 -15.88 -8.59 -10.54
C ILE A 112 -14.71 -9.59 -10.52
N ASP A 113 -14.88 -10.72 -11.19
CA ASP A 113 -13.92 -11.83 -11.31
C ASP A 113 -13.42 -12.40 -9.96
N GLY A 114 -14.13 -12.08 -8.84
CA GLY A 114 -13.67 -12.38 -7.49
C GLY A 114 -12.40 -11.61 -7.08
N ILE A 115 -12.01 -10.61 -7.86
CA ILE A 115 -10.79 -9.80 -7.65
C ILE A 115 -11.10 -8.52 -6.88
N ILE A 116 -12.17 -7.81 -7.25
CA ILE A 116 -12.67 -6.63 -6.53
C ILE A 116 -14.11 -6.86 -6.13
N CYS A 117 -14.56 -6.17 -5.09
CA CYS A 117 -15.96 -6.17 -4.66
C CYS A 117 -16.35 -4.82 -4.07
N PHE A 118 -17.65 -4.58 -3.92
CA PHE A 118 -18.14 -3.32 -3.34
C PHE A 118 -17.53 -3.03 -1.97
N ARG A 119 -17.44 -4.04 -1.10
CA ARG A 119 -16.85 -3.90 0.24
C ARG A 119 -15.38 -3.47 0.18
N SER A 120 -14.55 -4.11 -0.67
CA SER A 120 -13.12 -3.77 -0.78
C SER A 120 -12.94 -2.33 -1.27
N VAL A 121 -13.63 -1.96 -2.35
CA VAL A 121 -13.53 -0.64 -2.95
C VAL A 121 -13.94 0.47 -1.97
N VAL A 122 -15.05 0.29 -1.24
CA VAL A 122 -15.52 1.26 -0.23
C VAL A 122 -14.53 1.35 0.93
N SER A 123 -14.04 0.21 1.43
CA SER A 123 -13.06 0.20 2.52
C SER A 123 -11.78 0.95 2.15
N PHE A 124 -11.22 0.68 0.96
CA PHE A 124 -10.04 1.39 0.48
C PHE A 124 -10.30 2.87 0.21
N ALA A 125 -11.50 3.25 -0.25
CA ALA A 125 -11.86 4.66 -0.40
C ALA A 125 -11.89 5.40 0.94
N LEU A 126 -12.44 4.78 1.99
CA LEU A 126 -12.42 5.32 3.35
C LEU A 126 -10.99 5.43 3.89
N MET A 127 -10.17 4.39 3.69
CA MET A 127 -8.73 4.42 4.04
C MET A 127 -8.01 5.56 3.30
N GLY A 128 -8.37 5.84 2.04
CA GLY A 128 -7.86 6.96 1.26
C GLY A 128 -8.20 8.32 1.87
N LEU A 129 -9.40 8.49 2.45
CA LEU A 129 -9.73 9.70 3.21
C LEU A 129 -8.87 9.79 4.47
N VAL A 130 -8.74 8.70 5.25
CA VAL A 130 -7.88 8.67 6.44
C VAL A 130 -6.43 8.99 6.07
N PHE A 131 -5.93 8.45 4.96
CA PHE A 131 -4.61 8.76 4.43
C PHE A 131 -4.44 10.28 4.19
N HIS A 132 -5.35 10.90 3.44
CA HIS A 132 -5.22 12.31 3.08
C HIS A 132 -5.42 13.30 4.22
N TYR A 133 -6.31 12.99 5.17
CA TYR A 133 -6.64 13.92 6.24
C TYR A 133 -5.80 13.69 7.50
N TRP A 134 -5.21 12.51 7.66
CA TRP A 134 -4.51 12.16 8.89
C TRP A 134 -3.11 11.59 8.68
N LEU A 135 -2.94 10.49 7.94
CA LEU A 135 -1.64 9.80 7.81
C LEU A 135 -0.61 10.66 7.07
N GLU A 136 -0.93 11.12 5.85
CA GLU A 136 0.00 11.92 5.04
C GLU A 136 0.38 13.24 5.72
N PRO A 137 -0.53 14.05 6.27
CA PRO A 137 -0.14 15.26 6.96
C PRO A 137 0.71 15.02 8.20
N THR A 138 0.44 13.95 8.94
CA THR A 138 1.21 13.58 10.13
C THR A 138 2.62 13.13 9.74
N GLY A 139 2.72 12.21 8.77
CA GLY A 139 4.00 11.74 8.23
C GLY A 139 4.84 12.89 7.64
N SER A 140 4.20 13.77 6.86
CA SER A 140 4.85 14.96 6.29
C SER A 140 5.43 15.87 7.37
N ARG A 141 4.68 16.14 8.45
CA ARG A 141 5.16 16.94 9.57
C ARG A 141 6.36 16.32 10.28
N ILE A 142 6.36 14.98 10.44
CA ILE A 142 7.48 14.26 11.07
C ILE A 142 8.72 14.37 10.18
N VAL A 143 8.60 14.07 8.89
CA VAL A 143 9.72 14.10 7.94
C VAL A 143 10.32 15.51 7.83
N GLN A 144 9.48 16.55 7.82
CA GLN A 144 9.95 17.95 7.74
C GLN A 144 10.73 18.41 8.97
N LYS A 145 10.53 17.79 10.14
CA LYS A 145 11.29 18.11 11.36
C LYS A 145 12.67 17.45 11.41
N LEU A 146 12.92 16.46 10.56
CA LEU A 146 14.18 15.73 10.55
C LEU A 146 15.19 16.35 9.58
N PRO A 147 16.49 16.30 9.89
CA PRO A 147 17.54 16.67 8.94
C PRO A 147 17.45 15.82 7.67
N SER A 148 17.61 16.42 6.49
CA SER A 148 17.51 15.71 5.21
C SER A 148 18.51 14.54 5.08
N GLY A 149 19.67 14.63 5.73
CA GLY A 149 20.63 13.53 5.82
C GLY A 149 20.07 12.32 6.54
N THR A 150 19.45 12.53 7.70
CA THR A 150 18.80 11.48 8.49
C THR A 150 17.68 10.80 7.70
N VAL A 151 16.81 11.57 7.04
CA VAL A 151 15.71 11.03 6.22
C VAL A 151 16.25 10.13 5.11
N ARG A 152 17.32 10.55 4.42
CA ARG A 152 17.94 9.75 3.35
C ARG A 152 18.58 8.48 3.88
N THR A 153 19.28 8.55 5.01
CA THR A 153 19.88 7.35 5.62
C THR A 153 18.81 6.35 6.03
N VAL A 154 17.74 6.80 6.69
CA VAL A 154 16.59 5.95 7.06
C VAL A 154 15.94 5.35 5.81
N CYS A 155 15.70 6.17 4.80
CA CYS A 155 15.13 5.71 3.52
C CYS A 155 16.00 4.63 2.87
N LEU A 156 17.32 4.83 2.81
CA LEU A 156 18.25 3.85 2.24
C LEU A 156 18.27 2.53 3.02
N VAL A 157 18.33 2.59 4.35
CA VAL A 157 18.32 1.40 5.20
C VAL A 157 17.02 0.62 5.01
N LEU A 158 15.88 1.29 5.04
CA LEU A 158 14.57 0.65 4.83
C LEU A 158 14.44 0.08 3.42
N LEU A 159 14.97 0.77 2.40
CA LEU A 159 14.99 0.27 1.03
C LEU A 159 15.82 -1.02 0.92
N LEU A 160 16.99 -1.06 1.54
CA LEU A 160 17.84 -2.26 1.55
C LEU A 160 17.13 -3.43 2.25
N ILE A 161 16.52 -3.20 3.41
CA ILE A 161 15.74 -4.22 4.13
C ILE A 161 14.60 -4.74 3.25
N PHE A 162 13.83 -3.85 2.64
CA PHE A 162 12.72 -4.21 1.76
C PHE A 162 13.17 -5.00 0.53
N LEU A 163 14.28 -4.60 -0.11
CA LEU A 163 14.83 -5.31 -1.28
C LEU A 163 15.35 -6.71 -0.90
N VAL A 164 16.05 -6.84 0.25
CA VAL A 164 16.50 -8.14 0.74
C VAL A 164 15.31 -9.06 1.01
N ASP A 165 14.26 -8.55 1.66
CA ASP A 165 13.04 -9.32 1.89
C ASP A 165 12.35 -9.72 0.57
N CYS A 166 12.27 -8.83 -0.42
CA CYS A 166 11.75 -9.15 -1.75
C CYS A 166 12.53 -10.31 -2.41
N ILE A 167 13.87 -10.27 -2.34
CA ILE A 167 14.73 -11.31 -2.93
C ILE A 167 14.53 -12.64 -2.20
N LEU A 168 14.61 -12.63 -0.87
CA LEU A 168 14.44 -13.85 -0.06
C LEU A 168 13.04 -14.44 -0.23
N SER A 169 12.02 -13.60 -0.26
CA SER A 169 10.65 -14.05 -0.46
C SER A 169 10.44 -14.64 -1.85
N ALA A 170 11.00 -14.02 -2.89
CA ALA A 170 10.92 -14.56 -4.24
C ALA A 170 11.61 -15.91 -4.42
N LEU A 171 12.69 -16.16 -3.66
CA LEU A 171 13.47 -17.39 -3.77
C LEU A 171 12.92 -18.54 -2.89
N PHE A 172 12.37 -18.22 -1.72
CA PHE A 172 12.15 -19.23 -0.68
C PHE A 172 10.74 -19.26 -0.11
N ARG A 173 9.89 -18.23 -0.39
CA ARG A 173 8.55 -18.17 0.18
C ARG A 173 7.50 -18.75 -0.76
N THR A 174 6.66 -19.64 -0.24
CA THR A 174 5.40 -20.04 -0.88
C THR A 174 4.27 -19.15 -0.33
N PRO A 175 3.70 -18.24 -1.14
CA PRO A 175 2.59 -17.40 -0.70
C PRO A 175 1.35 -18.24 -0.36
N ILE A 176 0.55 -17.75 0.59
CA ILE A 176 -0.78 -18.31 0.84
C ILE A 176 -1.68 -17.88 -0.31
N THR A 177 -2.28 -18.84 -1.01
CA THR A 177 -3.19 -18.62 -2.13
C THR A 177 -4.56 -19.27 -1.84
N TYR A 178 -5.62 -18.83 -2.58
CA TYR A 178 -7.00 -19.28 -2.47
C TYR A 178 -7.48 -20.03 -3.71
#